data_0a6031be5594f651221c15a7b66e67f3
#
_entry.id   0a6031be5594f651221c15a7b66e67f3
#
_cell.length_a   1.000
_cell.length_b   1.000
_cell.length_c   1.000
_cell.angle_alpha   90.00
_cell.angle_beta   90.00
_cell.angle_gamma   90.00
#
_symmetry.space_group_name_H-M   'P 1'
#
loop_
_entity.id
_entity.type
_entity.pdbx_description
1 polymer ?
#
loop_
_entity_poly.entity_id
_entity_poly.type
_entity_poly.pdbx_seq_one_letter_code
_entity_poly.pdbx_strand_id
1 'polypeptide(L)'
;MDVHKLCDKIWPLVQTYKDEPHVELEMRLGKFNGKMFDTNVGQETFNRVMIGLQRYMGWEQVRGTEHEVFYRESDGVRISVDEASGEETIVRKERVKNEDFKKLKGTPYDVRFSVSKEHPMPEDTNRDMDKKKTKKRMSFIRKNLSIDMTICSGDSHDMDAEEPMSYQIEFEIVDPTRIQTRDEMFNIIHKIKDLFKLLDTNK
;
A
#
# COMPACT_ATOMS: atom_id res chain seq x y z
N MET A 1 -14.02 6.33 12.91
CA MET A 1 -12.68 6.90 12.64
C MET A 1 -12.75 8.42 12.61
N ASP A 2 -11.92 9.10 13.38
CA ASP A 2 -11.82 10.56 13.39
C ASP A 2 -10.77 11.00 12.36
N VAL A 3 -11.23 11.46 11.19
CA VAL A 3 -10.39 11.85 10.07
C VAL A 3 -9.58 13.11 10.37
N HIS A 4 -10.14 14.08 11.14
CA HIS A 4 -9.42 15.29 11.50
C HIS A 4 -8.18 14.96 12.33
N LYS A 5 -8.34 14.10 13.34
CA LYS A 5 -7.24 13.67 14.20
C LYS A 5 -6.13 12.94 13.44
N LEU A 6 -6.50 12.10 12.44
CA LEU A 6 -5.51 11.47 11.59
C LEU A 6 -4.79 12.53 10.75
N CYS A 7 -5.54 13.43 10.12
CA CYS A 7 -5.00 14.47 9.27
C CYS A 7 -4.04 15.39 10.05
N ASP A 8 -4.36 15.77 11.28
CA ASP A 8 -3.49 16.63 12.12
C ASP A 8 -2.13 15.99 12.40
N LYS A 9 -2.06 14.67 12.48
CA LYS A 9 -0.79 13.93 12.66
C LYS A 9 -0.04 13.66 11.35
N ILE A 10 -0.76 13.42 10.26
CA ILE A 10 -0.18 13.08 8.96
C ILE A 10 0.31 14.34 8.23
N TRP A 11 -0.45 15.44 8.32
CA TRP A 11 -0.15 16.65 7.55
C TRP A 11 1.26 17.22 7.76
N PRO A 12 1.82 17.31 8.99
CA PRO A 12 3.21 17.75 9.17
C PRO A 12 4.23 16.85 8.46
N LEU A 13 3.99 15.54 8.39
CA LEU A 13 4.85 14.61 7.68
C LEU A 13 4.77 14.84 6.17
N VAL A 14 3.55 15.01 5.64
CA VAL A 14 3.36 15.35 4.22
C VAL A 14 4.09 16.63 3.87
N GLN A 15 3.94 17.70 4.67
CA GLN A 15 4.65 18.97 4.44
C GLN A 15 6.18 18.82 4.44
N THR A 16 6.69 17.93 5.29
CA THR A 16 8.14 17.71 5.40
C THR A 16 8.71 16.97 4.20
N TYR A 17 7.97 15.97 3.69
CA TYR A 17 8.55 14.99 2.77
C TYR A 17 8.00 15.05 1.33
N LYS A 18 6.85 15.71 1.07
CA LYS A 18 6.16 15.67 -0.21
C LYS A 18 6.99 16.11 -1.43
N ASP A 19 7.97 16.99 -1.21
CA ASP A 19 8.83 17.56 -2.26
C ASP A 19 10.19 16.85 -2.35
N GLU A 20 10.43 15.82 -1.51
CA GLU A 20 11.65 15.03 -1.55
C GLU A 20 11.66 14.11 -2.80
N PRO A 21 12.83 13.95 -3.46
CA PRO A 21 12.91 13.08 -4.63
C PRO A 21 12.65 11.62 -4.24
N HIS A 22 11.92 10.92 -5.12
CA HIS A 22 11.60 9.50 -4.97
C HIS A 22 10.76 9.15 -3.74
N VAL A 23 10.10 10.14 -3.12
CA VAL A 23 9.24 9.90 -1.96
C VAL A 23 7.98 9.16 -2.38
N GLU A 24 7.60 8.21 -1.55
CA GLU A 24 6.34 7.48 -1.60
C GLU A 24 5.59 7.74 -0.29
N LEU A 25 4.35 8.18 -0.40
CA LEU A 25 3.43 8.40 0.72
C LEU A 25 2.24 7.46 0.57
N GLU A 26 2.08 6.56 1.52
CA GLU A 26 1.03 5.55 1.48
C GLU A 26 0.35 5.35 2.83
N MET A 27 -0.91 4.91 2.80
CA MET A 27 -1.63 4.42 3.96
C MET A 27 -2.00 2.97 3.74
N ARG A 28 -1.80 2.13 4.75
CA ARG A 28 -2.14 0.70 4.71
C ARG A 28 -3.16 0.36 5.77
N LEU A 29 -4.08 -0.52 5.42
CA LEU A 29 -4.96 -1.16 6.38
C LEU A 29 -4.29 -2.41 6.95
N GLY A 30 -4.52 -2.68 8.22
CA GLY A 30 -3.97 -3.87 8.86
C GLY A 30 -4.39 -3.97 10.32
N LYS A 31 -3.72 -4.86 11.04
CA LYS A 31 -3.91 -5.01 12.49
C LYS A 31 -2.57 -5.10 13.19
N PHE A 32 -2.48 -4.47 14.35
CA PHE A 32 -1.32 -4.66 15.21
C PHE A 32 -1.45 -5.95 16.02
N ASN A 33 -0.44 -6.81 15.86
CA ASN A 33 -0.20 -7.95 16.74
C ASN A 33 1.08 -7.65 17.54
N GLY A 34 0.91 -7.16 18.76
CA GLY A 34 2.02 -6.63 19.54
C GLY A 34 2.69 -5.43 18.86
N LYS A 35 3.95 -5.61 18.44
CA LYS A 35 4.74 -4.59 17.72
C LYS A 35 4.64 -4.73 16.20
N MET A 36 4.20 -5.89 15.71
CA MET A 36 4.09 -6.16 14.28
C MET A 36 2.79 -5.58 13.72
N PHE A 37 2.88 -4.97 12.55
CA PHE A 37 1.74 -4.52 11.77
C PHE A 37 1.48 -5.55 10.66
N ASP A 38 0.42 -6.33 10.84
CA ASP A 38 -0.03 -7.30 9.84
C ASP A 38 -0.94 -6.59 8.83
N THR A 39 -0.51 -6.55 7.58
CA THR A 39 -1.23 -5.92 6.46
C THR A 39 -2.28 -6.85 5.83
N ASN A 40 -2.36 -8.11 6.25
CA ASN A 40 -3.35 -9.03 5.72
C ASN A 40 -4.75 -8.71 6.27
N VAL A 41 -5.62 -8.22 5.41
CA VAL A 41 -7.02 -7.92 5.77
C VAL A 41 -7.94 -9.14 5.65
N GLY A 42 -7.43 -10.24 5.13
CA GLY A 42 -8.20 -11.46 4.85
C GLY A 42 -9.00 -11.40 3.55
N GLN A 43 -9.23 -12.57 2.97
CA GLN A 43 -9.86 -12.73 1.66
C GLN A 43 -11.28 -12.16 1.60
N GLU A 44 -12.10 -12.40 2.64
CA GLU A 44 -13.48 -11.93 2.68
C GLU A 44 -13.57 -10.40 2.60
N THR A 45 -12.80 -9.70 3.46
CA THR A 45 -12.74 -8.24 3.46
C THR A 45 -12.25 -7.70 2.12
N PHE A 46 -11.16 -8.29 1.61
CA PHE A 46 -10.58 -7.93 0.32
C PHE A 46 -11.61 -8.03 -0.81
N ASN A 47 -12.32 -9.16 -0.92
CA ASN A 47 -13.32 -9.38 -1.96
C ASN A 47 -14.49 -8.39 -1.85
N ARG A 48 -14.97 -8.10 -0.64
CA ARG A 48 -16.04 -7.12 -0.42
C ARG A 48 -15.65 -5.73 -0.88
N VAL A 49 -14.45 -5.29 -0.53
CA VAL A 49 -13.91 -4.00 -0.97
C VAL A 49 -13.72 -3.98 -2.48
N MET A 50 -13.13 -5.02 -3.07
CA MET A 50 -12.92 -5.16 -4.50
C MET A 50 -14.24 -4.99 -5.27
N ILE A 51 -15.30 -5.69 -4.88
CA ILE A 51 -16.62 -5.57 -5.50
C ILE A 51 -17.15 -4.13 -5.39
N GLY A 52 -16.99 -3.49 -4.23
CA GLY A 52 -17.42 -2.11 -4.03
C GLY A 52 -16.67 -1.12 -4.93
N LEU A 53 -15.36 -1.27 -5.07
CA LEU A 53 -14.54 -0.44 -5.94
C LEU A 53 -14.88 -0.65 -7.43
N GLN A 54 -15.09 -1.89 -7.86
CA GLN A 54 -15.47 -2.23 -9.24
C GLN A 54 -16.85 -1.68 -9.64
N ARG A 55 -17.78 -1.54 -8.70
CA ARG A 55 -19.11 -0.96 -8.96
C ARG A 55 -19.08 0.55 -9.16
N TYR A 56 -18.04 1.23 -8.70
CA TYR A 56 -17.92 2.67 -8.86
C TYR A 56 -17.38 3.01 -10.25
N MET A 57 -18.18 3.74 -11.03
CA MET A 57 -17.87 4.08 -12.44
C MET A 57 -17.03 5.35 -12.62
N GLY A 58 -16.65 6.00 -11.54
CA GLY A 58 -15.93 7.29 -11.60
C GLY A 58 -14.40 7.20 -11.53
N TRP A 59 -13.82 6.01 -11.72
CA TRP A 59 -12.36 5.86 -11.79
C TRP A 59 -11.82 6.47 -13.10
N GLU A 60 -10.72 7.22 -13.00
CA GLU A 60 -10.02 7.74 -14.17
C GLU A 60 -9.21 6.65 -14.85
N GLN A 61 -8.68 5.72 -14.05
CA GLN A 61 -7.97 4.55 -14.54
C GLN A 61 -8.19 3.36 -13.60
N VAL A 62 -8.33 2.18 -14.18
CA VAL A 62 -8.24 0.89 -13.48
C VAL A 62 -7.17 0.06 -14.17
N ARG A 63 -6.15 -0.38 -13.41
CA ARG A 63 -5.01 -1.10 -13.96
C ARG A 63 -4.73 -2.37 -13.16
N GLY A 64 -4.61 -3.49 -13.88
CA GLY A 64 -4.13 -4.75 -13.34
C GLY A 64 -2.65 -4.94 -13.66
N THR A 65 -1.86 -5.43 -12.71
CA THR A 65 -0.46 -5.82 -12.89
C THR A 65 -0.15 -7.11 -12.13
N GLU A 66 0.76 -7.90 -12.67
CA GLU A 66 1.27 -9.09 -12.00
C GLU A 66 2.80 -9.07 -12.09
N HIS A 67 3.47 -9.17 -10.92
CA HIS A 67 4.92 -9.10 -10.84
C HIS A 67 5.47 -10.21 -9.96
N GLU A 68 6.59 -10.79 -10.37
CA GLU A 68 7.50 -11.45 -9.46
C GLU A 68 8.40 -10.41 -8.81
N VAL A 69 8.46 -10.39 -7.47
CA VAL A 69 9.25 -9.41 -6.71
C VAL A 69 10.25 -10.13 -5.84
N PHE A 70 11.52 -9.86 -6.10
CA PHE A 70 12.64 -10.38 -5.33
C PHE A 70 13.11 -9.31 -4.34
N TYR A 71 13.47 -9.72 -3.14
CA TYR A 71 13.87 -8.84 -2.04
C TYR A 71 15.25 -9.22 -1.54
N ARG A 72 16.10 -8.22 -1.35
CA ARG A 72 17.36 -8.32 -0.62
C ARG A 72 17.24 -7.44 0.63
N GLU A 73 17.18 -8.09 1.80
CA GLU A 73 16.87 -7.41 3.05
C GLU A 73 18.05 -6.60 3.59
N SER A 74 19.28 -7.02 3.26
CA SER A 74 20.52 -6.40 3.73
C SER A 74 20.68 -4.93 3.34
N ASP A 75 20.15 -4.54 2.17
CA ASP A 75 20.28 -3.18 1.63
C ASP A 75 18.98 -2.59 1.10
N GLY A 76 17.86 -3.32 1.22
CA GLY A 76 16.54 -2.88 0.81
C GLY A 76 16.30 -2.90 -0.69
N VAL A 77 17.14 -3.59 -1.48
CA VAL A 77 16.97 -3.72 -2.92
C VAL A 77 15.79 -4.63 -3.24
N ARG A 78 15.02 -4.22 -4.24
CA ARG A 78 13.92 -4.97 -4.82
C ARG A 78 14.08 -5.02 -6.32
N ILE A 79 13.90 -6.21 -6.87
CA ILE A 79 13.83 -6.45 -8.30
C ILE A 79 12.42 -6.91 -8.60
N SER A 80 11.69 -6.16 -9.42
CA SER A 80 10.33 -6.51 -9.85
C SER A 80 10.37 -6.86 -11.33
N VAL A 81 9.84 -8.02 -11.67
CA VAL A 81 9.72 -8.50 -13.05
C VAL A 81 8.24 -8.54 -13.39
N ASP A 82 7.82 -7.76 -14.39
CA ASP A 82 6.45 -7.79 -14.90
C ASP A 82 6.23 -9.10 -15.66
N GLU A 83 5.19 -9.87 -15.29
CA GLU A 83 4.95 -11.19 -15.88
C GLU A 83 4.51 -11.13 -17.34
N ALA A 84 3.88 -10.03 -17.76
CA ALA A 84 3.38 -9.89 -19.12
C ALA A 84 4.45 -9.45 -20.11
N SER A 85 5.32 -8.51 -19.70
CA SER A 85 6.35 -7.92 -20.57
C SER A 85 7.74 -8.51 -20.36
N GLY A 86 8.00 -9.11 -19.18
CA GLY A 86 9.33 -9.49 -18.73
C GLY A 86 10.23 -8.30 -18.37
N GLU A 87 9.67 -7.08 -18.32
CA GLU A 87 10.41 -5.88 -17.96
C GLU A 87 10.84 -5.94 -16.50
N GLU A 88 12.13 -5.65 -16.26
CA GLU A 88 12.71 -5.62 -14.94
C GLU A 88 12.85 -4.19 -14.42
N THR A 89 12.39 -3.96 -13.21
CA THR A 89 12.56 -2.69 -12.49
C THR A 89 13.33 -2.94 -11.19
N ILE A 90 14.40 -2.19 -10.98
CA ILE A 90 15.24 -2.31 -9.79
C ILE A 90 15.12 -1.03 -8.97
N VAL A 91 14.78 -1.16 -7.69
CA VAL A 91 14.69 -0.05 -6.76
C VAL A 91 15.32 -0.41 -5.41
N ARG A 92 15.90 0.58 -4.74
CA ARG A 92 16.27 0.46 -3.33
C ARG A 92 15.25 1.22 -2.49
N LYS A 93 14.48 0.50 -1.65
CA LYS A 93 13.49 1.10 -0.77
C LYS A 93 14.10 1.44 0.59
N GLU A 94 14.07 2.73 0.91
CA GLU A 94 14.45 3.30 2.20
C GLU A 94 13.19 3.63 3.00
N ARG A 95 13.08 3.10 4.23
CA ARG A 95 11.99 3.46 5.15
C ARG A 95 12.37 4.72 5.90
N VAL A 96 11.57 5.77 5.77
CA VAL A 96 11.85 7.07 6.40
C VAL A 96 11.07 7.20 7.70
N LYS A 97 9.74 7.05 7.66
CA LYS A 97 8.88 7.28 8.82
C LYS A 97 7.59 6.48 8.72
N ASN A 98 7.09 6.02 9.88
CA ASN A 98 5.73 5.49 10.03
C ASN A 98 4.99 6.28 11.10
N GLU A 99 3.70 6.53 10.87
CA GLU A 99 2.74 7.01 11.87
C GLU A 99 1.60 5.98 11.99
N ASP A 100 1.44 5.41 13.18
CA ASP A 100 0.54 4.30 13.44
C ASP A 100 -0.72 4.77 14.17
N PHE A 101 -1.89 4.44 13.62
CA PHE A 101 -3.19 4.75 14.18
C PHE A 101 -3.89 3.46 14.61
N LYS A 102 -3.80 3.19 15.92
CA LYS A 102 -4.31 1.96 16.53
C LYS A 102 -5.68 2.16 17.16
N LYS A 103 -6.48 1.08 17.19
CA LYS A 103 -7.77 1.03 17.89
C LYS A 103 -8.71 2.17 17.48
N LEU A 104 -8.81 2.43 16.21
CA LEU A 104 -9.68 3.46 15.66
C LEU A 104 -11.14 3.09 15.88
N LYS A 105 -11.92 3.94 16.57
CA LYS A 105 -13.33 3.69 16.82
C LYS A 105 -14.14 3.61 15.52
N GLY A 106 -15.00 2.61 15.41
CA GLY A 106 -15.89 2.41 14.25
C GLY A 106 -15.15 1.93 13.01
N THR A 107 -14.01 1.26 13.18
CA THR A 107 -13.29 0.61 12.08
C THR A 107 -12.81 -0.78 12.51
N PRO A 108 -12.83 -1.78 11.64
CA PRO A 108 -12.32 -3.12 11.91
C PRO A 108 -10.80 -3.22 11.82
N TYR A 109 -10.12 -2.18 11.32
CA TYR A 109 -8.69 -2.16 11.05
C TYR A 109 -7.99 -0.96 11.66
N ASP A 110 -6.72 -1.14 11.93
CA ASP A 110 -5.75 -0.07 12.19
C ASP A 110 -5.26 0.52 10.87
N VAL A 111 -4.68 1.71 10.91
CA VAL A 111 -4.11 2.38 9.75
C VAL A 111 -2.66 2.72 10.04
N ARG A 112 -1.77 2.44 9.11
CA ARG A 112 -0.39 2.93 9.11
C ARG A 112 -0.22 3.92 7.96
N PHE A 113 0.26 5.11 8.26
CA PHE A 113 0.81 6.03 7.27
C PHE A 113 2.32 5.83 7.19
N SER A 114 2.83 5.63 5.99
CA SER A 114 4.26 5.38 5.74
C SER A 114 4.83 6.43 4.81
N VAL A 115 6.02 6.88 5.14
CA VAL A 115 6.90 7.65 4.27
C VAL A 115 8.09 6.78 3.93
N SER A 116 8.35 6.56 2.66
CA SER A 116 9.51 5.84 2.16
C SER A 116 10.10 6.53 0.93
N LYS A 117 11.30 6.16 0.53
CA LYS A 117 11.91 6.56 -0.74
C LYS A 117 12.23 5.33 -1.56
N GLU A 118 11.87 5.36 -2.84
CA GLU A 118 12.20 4.31 -3.80
C GLU A 118 13.21 4.84 -4.81
N HIS A 119 14.50 4.62 -4.51
CA HIS A 119 15.59 5.07 -5.38
C HIS A 119 15.73 4.12 -6.58
N PRO A 120 15.45 4.58 -7.81
CA PRO A 120 15.71 3.79 -9.00
C PRO A 120 17.18 3.40 -9.07
N MET A 121 17.45 2.15 -9.43
CA MET A 121 18.80 1.65 -9.66
C MET A 121 18.91 1.21 -11.12
N PRO A 122 19.92 1.68 -11.86
CA PRO A 122 20.03 1.36 -13.30
C PRO A 122 20.35 -0.12 -13.53
N GLU A 123 21.18 -0.68 -12.66
CA GLU A 123 21.60 -2.09 -12.71
C GLU A 123 21.95 -2.58 -11.30
N ASP A 124 21.74 -3.86 -11.08
CA ASP A 124 22.27 -4.57 -9.92
C ASP A 124 22.82 -5.92 -10.37
N THR A 125 24.11 -6.11 -10.18
CA THR A 125 24.82 -7.35 -10.56
C THR A 125 24.71 -8.44 -9.51
N ASN A 126 24.34 -8.06 -8.28
CA ASN A 126 24.12 -9.02 -7.20
C ASN A 126 22.70 -9.58 -7.28
N ARG A 127 22.57 -10.84 -7.67
CA ARG A 127 21.30 -11.58 -7.80
C ARG A 127 21.02 -12.50 -6.60
N ASP A 128 21.79 -12.39 -5.53
CA ASP A 128 21.55 -13.14 -4.30
C ASP A 128 20.42 -12.46 -3.52
N MET A 129 19.22 -13.03 -3.64
CA MET A 129 17.98 -12.46 -3.09
C MET A 129 17.47 -13.36 -1.98
N ASP A 130 17.05 -12.74 -0.85
CA ASP A 130 16.59 -13.46 0.34
C ASP A 130 15.20 -14.07 0.18
N LYS A 131 14.32 -13.39 -0.58
CA LYS A 131 12.90 -13.73 -0.69
C LYS A 131 12.35 -13.44 -2.08
N LYS A 132 11.36 -14.25 -2.49
CA LYS A 132 10.57 -14.04 -3.70
C LYS A 132 9.08 -14.00 -3.34
N LYS A 133 8.34 -13.07 -3.95
CA LYS A 133 6.88 -12.99 -3.86
C LYS A 133 6.28 -12.73 -5.23
N THR A 134 5.13 -13.35 -5.47
CA THR A 134 4.26 -12.94 -6.58
C THR A 134 3.24 -11.92 -6.07
N LYS A 135 3.05 -10.83 -6.81
CA LYS A 135 2.08 -9.79 -6.50
C LYS A 135 1.13 -9.60 -7.66
N LYS A 136 -0.16 -9.87 -7.41
CA LYS A 136 -1.26 -9.52 -8.31
C LYS A 136 -1.94 -8.28 -7.76
N ARG A 137 -1.88 -7.16 -8.49
CA ARG A 137 -2.41 -5.88 -8.04
C ARG A 137 -3.47 -5.36 -9.00
N MET A 138 -4.57 -4.86 -8.44
CA MET A 138 -5.56 -4.04 -9.14
C MET A 138 -5.54 -2.65 -8.51
N SER A 139 -5.18 -1.65 -9.30
CA SER A 139 -5.10 -0.24 -8.90
C SER A 139 -6.32 0.53 -9.42
N PHE A 140 -7.01 1.22 -8.52
CA PHE A 140 -8.16 2.08 -8.81
C PHE A 140 -7.74 3.53 -8.61
N ILE A 141 -7.53 4.27 -9.70
CA ILE A 141 -6.91 5.58 -9.68
C ILE A 141 -7.96 6.66 -9.96
N ARG A 142 -7.98 7.67 -9.10
CA ARG A 142 -8.76 8.89 -9.29
C ARG A 142 -8.08 10.08 -8.68
N LYS A 143 -7.93 11.16 -9.47
CA LYS A 143 -7.18 12.35 -9.08
C LYS A 143 -5.77 11.99 -8.62
N ASN A 144 -5.44 12.32 -7.39
CA ASN A 144 -4.10 12.10 -6.83
C ASN A 144 -4.06 10.91 -5.85
N LEU A 145 -4.94 9.94 -6.00
CA LEU A 145 -5.02 8.76 -5.13
C LEU A 145 -5.17 7.49 -5.95
N SER A 146 -4.34 6.49 -5.65
CA SER A 146 -4.53 5.10 -6.04
C SER A 146 -5.01 4.29 -4.84
N ILE A 147 -6.04 3.46 -5.03
CA ILE A 147 -6.42 2.41 -4.08
C ILE A 147 -5.93 1.11 -4.68
N ASP A 148 -4.94 0.52 -4.04
CA ASP A 148 -4.26 -0.67 -4.53
C ASP A 148 -4.71 -1.90 -3.74
N MET A 149 -5.30 -2.83 -4.47
CA MET A 149 -5.76 -4.11 -4.01
C MET A 149 -4.75 -5.18 -4.43
N THR A 150 -3.93 -5.65 -3.49
CA THR A 150 -2.81 -6.56 -3.81
C THR A 150 -2.99 -7.91 -3.15
N ILE A 151 -2.91 -8.98 -3.95
CA ILE A 151 -2.75 -10.35 -3.47
C ILE A 151 -1.27 -10.70 -3.58
N CYS A 152 -0.66 -11.02 -2.43
CA CYS A 152 0.72 -11.49 -2.38
C CYS A 152 0.75 -12.99 -2.06
N SER A 153 1.54 -13.75 -2.80
CA SER A 153 1.86 -15.15 -2.50
C SER A 153 3.38 -15.35 -2.53
N GLY A 154 3.83 -16.37 -1.85
CA GLY A 154 5.25 -16.66 -1.69
C GLY A 154 5.84 -16.13 -0.40
N ASP A 155 6.92 -16.74 0.03
CA ASP A 155 7.67 -16.55 1.27
C ASP A 155 7.33 -17.57 2.37
N SER A 156 7.18 -18.84 1.99
CA SER A 156 7.29 -19.92 2.95
C SER A 156 8.75 -20.39 2.98
N HIS A 157 9.35 -20.33 4.17
CA HIS A 157 10.64 -20.98 4.41
C HIS A 157 10.48 -22.53 4.49
N ASP A 158 9.24 -22.99 4.42
CA ASP A 158 8.90 -24.41 4.45
C ASP A 158 8.45 -24.84 3.05
N MET A 159 9.27 -25.63 2.39
CA MET A 159 9.01 -26.10 1.00
C MET A 159 7.77 -27.01 0.90
N ASP A 160 7.23 -27.48 2.04
CA ASP A 160 6.05 -28.35 2.13
C ASP A 160 4.77 -27.61 2.56
N ALA A 161 4.84 -26.30 2.89
CA ALA A 161 3.66 -25.52 3.25
C ALA A 161 3.04 -24.87 2.00
N GLU A 162 1.69 -24.90 1.92
CA GLU A 162 0.97 -24.05 0.97
C GLU A 162 1.43 -22.61 1.17
N GLU A 163 1.83 -21.92 0.09
CA GLU A 163 2.30 -20.54 0.14
C GLU A 163 1.25 -19.65 0.80
N PRO A 164 1.56 -18.97 1.93
CA PRO A 164 0.58 -18.16 2.60
C PRO A 164 0.20 -16.97 1.71
N MET A 165 -1.08 -16.88 1.37
CA MET A 165 -1.62 -15.73 0.64
C MET A 165 -1.93 -14.59 1.60
N SER A 166 -1.51 -13.38 1.22
CA SER A 166 -1.80 -12.14 1.95
C SER A 166 -2.61 -11.19 1.07
N TYR A 167 -3.70 -10.66 1.62
CA TYR A 167 -4.63 -9.74 0.96
C TYR A 167 -4.43 -8.34 1.52
N GLN A 168 -3.93 -7.40 0.71
CA GLN A 168 -3.51 -6.09 1.16
C GLN A 168 -4.32 -4.98 0.50
N ILE A 169 -4.62 -3.94 1.25
CA ILE A 169 -5.30 -2.73 0.79
C ILE A 169 -4.45 -1.53 1.15
N GLU A 170 -4.01 -0.80 0.13
CA GLU A 170 -3.13 0.35 0.23
C GLU A 170 -3.78 1.56 -0.42
N PHE A 171 -3.48 2.75 0.11
CA PHE A 171 -3.87 4.04 -0.44
C PHE A 171 -2.60 4.81 -0.73
N GLU A 172 -2.20 4.86 -1.99
CA GLU A 172 -0.98 5.52 -2.44
C GLU A 172 -1.31 6.90 -2.99
N ILE A 173 -0.53 7.89 -2.58
CA ILE A 173 -0.59 9.24 -3.15
C ILE A 173 0.23 9.23 -4.43
N VAL A 174 -0.45 9.39 -5.59
CA VAL A 174 0.17 9.23 -6.92
C VAL A 174 1.29 10.23 -7.16
N ASP A 175 1.07 11.47 -6.77
CA ASP A 175 2.06 12.55 -6.86
C ASP A 175 2.03 13.39 -5.56
N PRO A 176 2.93 13.12 -4.62
CA PRO A 176 3.00 13.85 -3.36
C PRO A 176 3.14 15.37 -3.52
N THR A 177 3.83 15.83 -4.56
CA THR A 177 4.09 17.27 -4.79
C THR A 177 2.81 18.06 -5.08
N ARG A 178 1.74 17.38 -5.54
CA ARG A 178 0.44 18.00 -5.82
C ARG A 178 -0.40 18.27 -4.59
N ILE A 179 0.00 17.78 -3.40
CA ILE A 179 -0.72 18.07 -2.15
C ILE A 179 -0.24 19.41 -1.60
N GLN A 180 -1.07 20.45 -1.77
CA GLN A 180 -0.71 21.80 -1.36
C GLN A 180 -1.38 22.21 -0.04
N THR A 181 -2.53 21.62 0.29
CA THR A 181 -3.32 22.01 1.45
C THR A 181 -3.65 20.85 2.36
N ARG A 182 -3.89 21.17 3.65
CA ARG A 182 -4.37 20.22 4.64
C ARG A 182 -5.72 19.61 4.22
N ASP A 183 -6.59 20.39 3.56
CA ASP A 183 -7.91 19.94 3.13
C ASP A 183 -7.83 18.91 2.01
N GLU A 184 -6.85 19.02 1.11
CA GLU A 184 -6.58 17.98 0.10
C GLU A 184 -6.16 16.67 0.78
N MET A 185 -5.26 16.74 1.76
CA MET A 185 -4.87 15.56 2.53
C MET A 185 -6.03 14.99 3.35
N PHE A 186 -6.86 15.84 3.96
CA PHE A 186 -8.08 15.42 4.65
C PHE A 186 -9.01 14.64 3.73
N ASN A 187 -9.22 15.12 2.49
CA ASN A 187 -10.07 14.44 1.52
C ASN A 187 -9.51 13.07 1.10
N ILE A 188 -8.19 12.92 1.02
CA ILE A 188 -7.53 11.63 0.75
C ILE A 188 -7.77 10.68 1.92
N ILE A 189 -7.51 11.11 3.16
CA ILE A 189 -7.73 10.28 4.36
C ILE A 189 -9.21 9.90 4.51
N HIS A 190 -10.13 10.80 4.12
CA HIS A 190 -11.57 10.54 4.19
C HIS A 190 -11.97 9.34 3.30
N LYS A 191 -11.22 9.04 2.24
CA LYS A 191 -11.48 7.86 1.39
C LYS A 191 -11.33 6.54 2.12
N ILE A 192 -10.44 6.47 3.12
CA ILE A 192 -10.34 5.30 4.01
C ILE A 192 -11.66 5.10 4.76
N LYS A 193 -12.23 6.20 5.30
CA LYS A 193 -13.52 6.15 5.98
C LYS A 193 -14.66 5.73 5.05
N ASP A 194 -14.63 6.20 3.80
CA ASP A 194 -15.62 5.80 2.79
C ASP A 194 -15.51 4.32 2.44
N LEU A 195 -14.27 3.81 2.33
CA LEU A 195 -14.03 2.39 2.09
C LEU A 195 -14.58 1.51 3.23
N PHE A 196 -14.44 1.93 4.48
CA PHE A 196 -15.02 1.18 5.61
C PHE A 196 -16.53 1.06 5.54
N LYS A 197 -17.25 1.99 4.90
CA LYS A 197 -18.70 1.87 4.67
C LYS A 197 -19.06 0.66 3.79
N LEU A 198 -18.14 0.20 2.94
CA LEU A 198 -18.33 -1.02 2.15
C LEU A 198 -18.32 -2.29 3.02
N LEU A 199 -17.76 -2.20 4.21
CA LEU A 199 -17.66 -3.31 5.18
C LEU A 199 -18.79 -3.33 6.19
N ASP A 200 -19.58 -2.25 6.31
CA ASP A 200 -20.74 -2.19 7.19
C ASP A 200 -21.85 -3.10 6.65
N THR A 201 -22.14 -4.19 7.37
CA THR A 201 -23.12 -5.22 7.00
C THR A 201 -24.55 -4.87 7.37
N ASN A 202 -24.79 -3.71 7.97
CA ASN A 202 -26.09 -3.32 8.53
C ASN A 202 -26.90 -2.39 7.61
N LYS A 203 -26.90 -2.66 6.28
CA LYS A 203 -27.85 -2.02 5.36
C LYS A 203 -28.37 -3.02 4.35
#